data_5416722a94fc6b3064f461b47c59d815
#
_entry.id   5416722a94fc6b3064f461b47c59d815
#
_cell.length_a   1.000
_cell.length_b   1.000
_cell.length_c   1.000
_cell.angle_alpha   90.00
_cell.angle_beta   90.00
_cell.angle_gamma   90.00
#
_symmetry.space_group_name_H-M   'P 1'
#
loop_
_entity.id
_entity.type
_entity.pdbx_description
1 polymer ?
#
loop_
_entity_poly.entity_id
_entity_poly.type
_entity_poly.pdbx_seq_one_letter_code
_entity_poly.pdbx_strand_id
1 'polypeptide(L)'
;MILLRDAVIIDLDKEHELVITTDGCTGIGNLEGDLFPLEIEEVAWTACKVALMELISLGARPVGYAFNHIADLEDHNKTEAGIEKCLKDFGFIDIPHISSSEKNFRVHQTTITIALTGVREKREKTKCRNSMYVLIGEPLVGMEVLENPEKMVLPEEFIRLTKTEGIYEIIPVGSHGIEWELNQFGVKPQATVIDLKKSAGPATCVIAEVSSAAIDGLREIFGRKLTILRSECDQIREGEADA
;
A
#
# COMPACT_ATOMS: atom_id res chain seq x y z
N MET A 1 17.74 -9.82 10.22
CA MET A 1 16.46 -10.04 9.52
C MET A 1 15.33 -9.66 10.45
N ILE A 2 14.45 -8.78 10.02
CA ILE A 2 13.30 -8.27 10.80
C ILE A 2 12.06 -8.45 9.94
N LEU A 3 10.95 -8.87 10.56
CA LEU A 3 9.62 -8.78 9.97
C LEU A 3 9.00 -7.46 10.43
N LEU A 4 8.60 -6.64 9.48
CA LEU A 4 7.95 -5.37 9.76
C LEU A 4 6.73 -5.22 8.85
N ARG A 5 5.53 -5.27 9.43
CA ARG A 5 4.27 -5.32 8.68
C ARG A 5 4.32 -6.47 7.66
N ASP A 6 4.00 -6.22 6.41
CA ASP A 6 4.00 -7.22 5.32
C ASP A 6 5.35 -7.27 4.55
N ALA A 7 6.45 -6.93 5.23
CA ALA A 7 7.77 -6.89 4.63
C ALA A 7 8.83 -7.67 5.42
N VAL A 8 9.76 -8.27 4.69
CA VAL A 8 11.00 -8.83 5.23
C VAL A 8 12.12 -7.82 5.01
N ILE A 9 12.86 -7.50 6.07
CA ILE A 9 14.00 -6.59 6.03
C ILE A 9 15.28 -7.36 6.39
N ILE A 10 16.29 -7.25 5.54
CA ILE A 10 17.57 -7.97 5.66
C ILE A 10 18.71 -6.94 5.58
N ASP A 11 19.61 -6.97 6.55
CA ASP A 11 20.83 -6.15 6.49
C ASP A 11 21.70 -6.57 5.30
N LEU A 12 22.03 -5.63 4.43
CA LEU A 12 22.99 -5.83 3.35
C LEU A 12 24.40 -5.45 3.79
N ASP A 13 24.53 -4.30 4.44
CA ASP A 13 25.79 -3.77 4.99
C ASP A 13 25.53 -2.88 6.22
N LYS A 14 26.46 -2.01 6.58
CA LYS A 14 26.31 -1.10 7.73
C LYS A 14 25.29 0.01 7.50
N GLU A 15 25.05 0.38 6.25
CA GLU A 15 24.26 1.55 5.84
C GLU A 15 22.95 1.17 5.13
N HIS A 16 22.89 -0.03 4.53
CA HIS A 16 21.78 -0.43 3.67
C HIS A 16 21.06 -1.68 4.15
N GLU A 17 19.79 -1.74 3.79
CA GLU A 17 18.88 -2.87 4.00
C GLU A 17 18.18 -3.26 2.70
N LEU A 18 18.02 -4.58 2.52
CA LEU A 18 17.13 -5.15 1.50
C LEU A 18 15.72 -5.25 2.10
N VAL A 19 14.74 -4.82 1.36
CA VAL A 19 13.32 -4.93 1.69
C VAL A 19 12.65 -5.81 0.64
N ILE A 20 11.86 -6.78 1.10
CA ILE A 20 11.07 -7.66 0.23
C ILE A 20 9.62 -7.55 0.65
N THR A 21 8.76 -7.25 -0.32
CA THR A 21 7.30 -7.20 -0.15
C THR A 21 6.64 -8.11 -1.17
N THR A 22 5.42 -8.55 -0.90
CA THR A 22 4.67 -9.41 -1.81
C THR A 22 3.19 -9.11 -1.72
N ASP A 23 2.50 -9.28 -2.84
CA ASP A 23 1.04 -9.31 -2.89
C ASP A 23 0.59 -10.24 -4.01
N GLY A 24 -0.70 -10.57 -4.03
CA GLY A 24 -1.30 -11.37 -5.07
C GLY A 24 -2.79 -11.56 -4.88
N CYS A 25 -3.44 -11.99 -5.93
CA CYS A 25 -4.86 -12.28 -5.92
C CYS A 25 -5.16 -13.58 -6.65
N THR A 26 -6.28 -14.19 -6.29
CA THR A 26 -6.82 -15.40 -6.91
C THR A 26 -8.31 -15.22 -7.15
N GLY A 27 -8.80 -15.73 -8.27
CA GLY A 27 -10.23 -15.69 -8.62
C GLY A 27 -10.70 -14.34 -9.16
N ILE A 28 -9.77 -13.50 -9.60
CA ILE A 28 -10.01 -12.24 -10.29
C ILE A 28 -9.33 -12.33 -11.66
N GLY A 29 -10.09 -12.19 -12.73
CA GLY A 29 -9.57 -12.31 -14.08
C GLY A 29 -10.64 -12.71 -15.08
N ASN A 30 -10.27 -13.51 -16.09
CA ASN A 30 -11.12 -13.87 -17.22
C ASN A 30 -11.29 -15.39 -17.41
N LEU A 31 -10.84 -16.22 -16.47
CA LEU A 31 -11.06 -17.66 -16.51
C LEU A 31 -12.47 -18.01 -16.01
N GLU A 32 -12.98 -19.17 -16.45
CA GLU A 32 -14.32 -19.67 -16.12
C GLU A 32 -14.62 -19.75 -14.63
N GLY A 33 -13.60 -20.03 -13.81
CA GLY A 33 -13.72 -20.15 -12.35
C GLY A 33 -13.46 -18.85 -11.60
N ASP A 34 -13.19 -17.74 -12.29
CA ASP A 34 -12.98 -16.44 -11.61
C ASP A 34 -14.31 -15.90 -11.08
N LEU A 35 -14.26 -15.38 -9.87
CA LEU A 35 -15.42 -14.82 -9.17
C LEU A 35 -15.68 -13.37 -9.55
N PHE A 36 -14.63 -12.68 -10.01
CA PHE A 36 -14.68 -11.27 -10.33
C PHE A 36 -14.00 -11.03 -11.69
N PRO A 37 -14.78 -10.69 -12.74
CA PRO A 37 -14.22 -10.46 -14.06
C PRO A 37 -13.45 -9.13 -14.10
N LEU A 38 -12.19 -9.20 -14.49
CA LEU A 38 -11.32 -8.05 -14.66
C LEU A 38 -10.22 -8.36 -15.68
N GLU A 39 -9.82 -7.37 -16.48
CA GLU A 39 -8.73 -7.54 -17.43
C GLU A 39 -7.42 -7.89 -16.70
N ILE A 40 -6.67 -8.83 -17.24
CA ILE A 40 -5.43 -9.35 -16.61
C ILE A 40 -4.40 -8.25 -16.35
N GLU A 41 -4.31 -7.27 -17.23
CA GLU A 41 -3.43 -6.11 -17.05
C GLU A 41 -3.79 -5.31 -15.80
N GLU A 42 -5.09 -5.12 -15.53
CA GLU A 42 -5.58 -4.40 -14.34
C GLU A 42 -5.39 -5.21 -13.06
N VAL A 43 -5.57 -6.53 -13.13
CA VAL A 43 -5.30 -7.44 -12.00
C VAL A 43 -3.82 -7.37 -11.61
N ALA A 44 -2.92 -7.45 -12.60
CA ALA A 44 -1.48 -7.38 -12.40
C ALA A 44 -1.02 -6.01 -11.90
N TRP A 45 -1.58 -4.94 -12.46
CA TRP A 45 -1.34 -3.56 -11.99
C TRP A 45 -1.72 -3.41 -10.53
N THR A 46 -2.86 -3.96 -10.14
CA THR A 46 -3.41 -3.86 -8.79
C THR A 46 -2.55 -4.61 -7.77
N ALA A 47 -2.15 -5.86 -8.06
CA ALA A 47 -1.26 -6.63 -7.20
C ALA A 47 0.11 -5.94 -7.06
N CYS A 48 0.67 -5.43 -8.18
CA CYS A 48 1.91 -4.67 -8.15
C CYS A 48 1.81 -3.41 -7.29
N LYS A 49 0.72 -2.66 -7.42
CA LYS A 49 0.46 -1.44 -6.63
C LYS A 49 0.55 -1.71 -5.13
N VAL A 50 -0.09 -2.75 -4.63
CA VAL A 50 -0.08 -3.08 -3.19
C VAL A 50 1.33 -3.36 -2.72
N ALA A 51 2.04 -4.31 -3.36
CA ALA A 51 3.40 -4.66 -2.99
C ALA A 51 4.37 -3.46 -3.10
N LEU A 52 4.18 -2.60 -4.11
CA LEU A 52 5.01 -1.42 -4.34
C LEU A 52 4.76 -0.32 -3.31
N MET A 53 3.50 -0.08 -2.93
CA MET A 53 3.16 0.88 -1.89
C MET A 53 3.75 0.46 -0.55
N GLU A 54 3.70 -0.84 -0.20
CA GLU A 54 4.37 -1.37 0.99
C GLU A 54 5.89 -1.13 0.94
N LEU A 55 6.52 -1.44 -0.18
CA LEU A 55 7.96 -1.26 -0.37
C LEU A 55 8.39 0.22 -0.19
N ILE A 56 7.69 1.12 -0.89
CA ILE A 56 7.99 2.56 -0.89
C ILE A 56 7.68 3.18 0.47
N SER A 57 6.61 2.75 1.16
CA SER A 57 6.25 3.25 2.49
C SER A 57 7.36 3.00 3.51
N LEU A 58 8.12 1.93 3.33
CA LEU A 58 9.30 1.62 4.12
C LEU A 58 10.55 2.39 3.70
N GLY A 59 10.43 3.25 2.67
CA GLY A 59 11.51 4.07 2.13
C GLY A 59 12.45 3.31 1.21
N ALA A 60 12.08 2.13 0.73
CA ALA A 60 12.87 1.37 -0.20
C ALA A 60 12.59 1.78 -1.64
N ARG A 61 13.64 1.74 -2.47
CA ARG A 61 13.54 1.89 -3.91
C ARG A 61 13.56 0.51 -4.57
N PRO A 62 12.62 0.17 -5.46
CA PRO A 62 12.60 -1.10 -6.14
C PRO A 62 13.86 -1.30 -7.00
N VAL A 63 14.45 -2.51 -6.92
CA VAL A 63 15.65 -2.91 -7.67
C VAL A 63 15.44 -4.18 -8.47
N GLY A 64 14.33 -4.90 -8.24
CA GLY A 64 13.96 -6.11 -8.96
C GLY A 64 12.60 -6.62 -8.53
N TYR A 65 11.99 -7.46 -9.34
CA TYR A 65 10.77 -8.18 -8.98
C TYR A 65 10.70 -9.58 -9.58
N ALA A 66 9.86 -10.41 -8.97
CA ALA A 66 9.49 -11.71 -9.49
C ALA A 66 7.97 -11.83 -9.50
N PHE A 67 7.39 -12.46 -10.52
CA PHE A 67 5.95 -12.70 -10.53
C PHE A 67 5.60 -14.11 -11.02
N ASN A 68 4.49 -14.62 -10.52
CA ASN A 68 3.87 -15.83 -11.04
C ASN A 68 2.56 -15.46 -11.75
N HIS A 69 2.38 -16.06 -12.92
CA HIS A 69 1.19 -15.96 -13.72
C HIS A 69 0.57 -17.37 -13.88
N ILE A 70 -0.56 -17.57 -13.24
CA ILE A 70 -1.36 -18.79 -13.31
C ILE A 70 -2.71 -18.41 -13.88
N ALA A 71 -2.80 -18.40 -15.20
CA ALA A 71 -3.97 -18.05 -16.01
C ALA A 71 -3.77 -18.64 -17.43
N ASP A 72 -4.48 -18.12 -18.43
CA ASP A 72 -4.17 -18.48 -19.82
C ASP A 72 -2.77 -17.99 -20.21
N LEU A 73 -2.00 -18.86 -20.87
CA LEU A 73 -0.63 -18.54 -21.26
C LEU A 73 -0.53 -17.33 -22.22
N GLU A 74 -1.58 -17.10 -23.01
CA GLU A 74 -1.67 -15.96 -23.91
C GLU A 74 -1.71 -14.62 -23.16
N ASP A 75 -2.14 -14.62 -21.90
CA ASP A 75 -2.24 -13.44 -21.05
C ASP A 75 -0.95 -13.11 -20.27
N HIS A 76 0.11 -13.92 -20.43
CA HIS A 76 1.38 -13.69 -19.71
C HIS A 76 1.95 -12.30 -20.00
N ASN A 77 1.95 -11.88 -21.26
CA ASN A 77 2.45 -10.56 -21.67
C ASN A 77 1.58 -9.43 -21.13
N LYS A 78 0.27 -9.65 -20.93
CA LYS A 78 -0.62 -8.68 -20.30
C LYS A 78 -0.32 -8.50 -18.82
N THR A 79 0.03 -9.60 -18.11
CA THR A 79 0.48 -9.53 -16.73
C THR A 79 1.75 -8.68 -16.60
N GLU A 80 2.75 -8.94 -17.46
CA GLU A 80 3.98 -8.15 -17.49
C GLU A 80 3.69 -6.68 -17.79
N ALA A 81 2.87 -6.39 -18.81
CA ALA A 81 2.48 -5.03 -19.17
C ALA A 81 1.78 -4.28 -18.03
N GLY A 82 0.89 -4.97 -17.28
CA GLY A 82 0.22 -4.40 -16.11
C GLY A 82 1.19 -4.04 -14.99
N ILE A 83 2.17 -4.90 -14.71
CA ILE A 83 3.23 -4.65 -13.72
C ILE A 83 4.11 -3.47 -14.15
N GLU A 84 4.58 -3.47 -15.40
CA GLU A 84 5.42 -2.38 -15.94
C GLU A 84 4.67 -1.03 -15.92
N LYS A 85 3.38 -1.04 -16.27
CA LYS A 85 2.52 0.14 -16.18
C LYS A 85 2.43 0.64 -14.75
N CYS A 86 2.20 -0.24 -13.77
CA CYS A 86 2.17 0.13 -12.36
C CYS A 86 3.49 0.77 -11.92
N LEU A 87 4.62 0.12 -12.18
CA LEU A 87 5.94 0.66 -11.86
C LEU A 87 6.14 2.05 -12.46
N LYS A 88 5.76 2.24 -13.73
CA LYS A 88 5.85 3.53 -14.44
C LYS A 88 4.95 4.60 -13.81
N ASP A 89 3.73 4.27 -13.40
CA ASP A 89 2.79 5.18 -12.75
C ASP A 89 3.35 5.69 -11.41
N PHE A 90 4.19 4.89 -10.72
CA PHE A 90 4.95 5.29 -9.53
C PHE A 90 6.32 5.92 -9.84
N GLY A 91 6.69 6.10 -11.11
CA GLY A 91 7.93 6.74 -11.52
C GLY A 91 9.15 5.82 -11.61
N PHE A 92 8.95 4.50 -11.70
CA PHE A 92 10.01 3.52 -11.89
C PHE A 92 9.95 2.91 -13.28
N ILE A 93 11.08 2.79 -13.93
CA ILE A 93 11.24 2.19 -15.27
C ILE A 93 12.42 1.24 -15.27
N ASP A 94 12.41 0.29 -16.20
CA ASP A 94 13.52 -0.65 -16.45
C ASP A 94 13.93 -1.45 -15.20
N ILE A 95 12.97 -1.87 -14.38
CA ILE A 95 13.22 -2.73 -13.23
C ILE A 95 13.38 -4.19 -13.72
N PRO A 96 14.54 -4.82 -13.50
CA PRO A 96 14.77 -6.20 -13.94
C PRO A 96 13.84 -7.17 -13.21
N HIS A 97 13.43 -8.22 -13.92
CA HIS A 97 12.52 -9.20 -13.36
C HIS A 97 12.73 -10.63 -13.87
N ILE A 98 12.10 -11.56 -13.17
CA ILE A 98 11.90 -12.94 -13.59
C ILE A 98 10.44 -13.32 -13.43
N SER A 99 9.98 -14.27 -14.22
CA SER A 99 8.60 -14.74 -14.15
C SER A 99 8.50 -16.27 -14.24
N SER A 100 7.38 -16.79 -13.75
CA SER A 100 7.01 -18.20 -13.89
C SER A 100 5.54 -18.32 -14.26
N SER A 101 5.19 -19.36 -15.00
CA SER A 101 3.81 -19.67 -15.39
C SER A 101 3.55 -21.16 -15.24
N GLU A 102 2.31 -21.54 -14.88
CA GLU A 102 1.89 -22.95 -14.98
C GLU A 102 1.62 -23.30 -16.44
N LYS A 103 2.31 -24.35 -16.91
CA LYS A 103 2.21 -24.81 -18.32
C LYS A 103 1.82 -26.28 -18.46
N ASN A 104 1.75 -27.00 -17.35
CA ASN A 104 1.55 -28.46 -17.36
C ASN A 104 0.09 -28.84 -17.13
N PHE A 105 -0.65 -28.00 -16.44
CA PHE A 105 -2.03 -28.27 -16.04
C PHE A 105 -2.96 -27.15 -16.45
N ARG A 106 -4.19 -27.54 -16.84
CA ARG A 106 -5.26 -26.56 -17.03
C ARG A 106 -5.67 -26.00 -15.67
N VAL A 107 -5.67 -24.70 -15.58
CA VAL A 107 -6.13 -23.97 -14.40
C VAL A 107 -7.55 -23.43 -14.61
N HIS A 108 -8.30 -23.25 -13.53
CA HIS A 108 -9.68 -22.81 -13.57
C HIS A 108 -9.89 -21.40 -13.01
N GLN A 109 -8.92 -20.90 -12.25
CA GLN A 109 -8.94 -19.56 -11.67
C GLN A 109 -7.63 -18.87 -11.93
N THR A 110 -7.72 -17.59 -12.25
CA THR A 110 -6.55 -16.71 -12.35
C THR A 110 -5.90 -16.54 -10.99
N THR A 111 -4.58 -16.67 -10.95
CA THR A 111 -3.77 -16.30 -9.79
C THR A 111 -2.55 -15.54 -10.27
N ILE A 112 -2.40 -14.32 -9.81
CA ILE A 112 -1.23 -13.49 -10.07
C ILE A 112 -0.62 -13.12 -8.73
N THR A 113 0.68 -13.41 -8.57
CA THR A 113 1.45 -13.02 -7.40
C THR A 113 2.70 -12.29 -7.82
N ILE A 114 3.09 -11.29 -7.04
CA ILE A 114 4.31 -10.51 -7.26
C ILE A 114 5.10 -10.40 -5.96
N ALA A 115 6.42 -10.51 -6.07
CA ALA A 115 7.35 -10.16 -5.01
C ALA A 115 8.26 -9.04 -5.51
N LEU A 116 8.30 -7.94 -4.80
CA LEU A 116 9.18 -6.80 -5.07
C LEU A 116 10.36 -6.81 -4.11
N THR A 117 11.51 -6.48 -4.65
CA THR A 117 12.75 -6.33 -3.89
C THR A 117 13.23 -4.91 -4.02
N GLY A 118 13.54 -4.27 -2.90
CA GLY A 118 14.04 -2.90 -2.87
C GLY A 118 15.22 -2.74 -1.92
N VAL A 119 15.93 -1.62 -2.06
CA VAL A 119 17.02 -1.23 -1.17
C VAL A 119 16.69 0.11 -0.54
N ARG A 120 16.99 0.24 0.74
CA ARG A 120 16.88 1.50 1.49
C ARG A 120 18.11 1.74 2.37
N GLU A 121 18.32 2.98 2.75
CA GLU A 121 19.23 3.33 3.85
C GLU A 121 18.62 2.90 5.19
N LYS A 122 19.47 2.49 6.12
CA LYS A 122 19.06 2.20 7.50
C LYS A 122 18.50 3.45 8.13
N ARG A 123 17.34 3.33 8.77
CA ARG A 123 16.67 4.43 9.45
C ARG A 123 16.63 4.19 10.94
N GLU A 124 17.04 5.18 11.71
CA GLU A 124 16.71 5.21 13.13
C GLU A 124 15.23 5.61 13.30
N LYS A 125 14.48 4.84 14.08
CA LYS A 125 13.11 5.20 14.40
C LYS A 125 13.10 6.46 15.25
N THR A 126 12.74 7.58 14.66
CA THR A 126 12.54 8.83 15.40
C THR A 126 11.15 8.79 16.04
N LYS A 127 11.09 8.68 17.37
CA LYS A 127 9.81 8.82 18.09
C LYS A 127 9.42 10.30 18.12
N CYS A 128 8.37 10.66 17.39
CA CYS A 128 7.81 12.01 17.47
C CYS A 128 6.86 12.15 18.65
N ARG A 129 7.09 13.17 19.49
CA ARG A 129 6.29 13.40 20.72
C ARG A 129 4.92 14.05 20.48
N ASN A 130 4.66 14.61 19.33
CA ASN A 130 3.40 15.32 19.00
C ASN A 130 2.94 15.00 17.57
N SER A 131 2.97 13.74 17.19
CA SER A 131 2.45 13.30 15.89
C SER A 131 0.93 13.17 15.91
N MET A 132 0.34 13.39 14.75
CA MET A 132 -1.07 13.16 14.45
C MET A 132 -1.18 12.04 13.41
N TYR A 133 -2.32 11.40 13.34
CA TYR A 133 -2.59 10.38 12.34
C TYR A 133 -3.65 10.89 11.37
N VAL A 134 -3.39 10.72 10.09
CA VAL A 134 -4.34 11.04 9.03
C VAL A 134 -4.58 9.82 8.15
N LEU A 135 -5.80 9.70 7.65
CA LEU A 135 -6.17 8.78 6.59
C LEU A 135 -6.25 9.56 5.29
N ILE A 136 -5.69 9.02 4.22
CA ILE A 136 -5.79 9.55 2.86
C ILE A 136 -6.45 8.48 2.01
N GLY A 137 -7.57 8.83 1.36
CA GLY A 137 -8.46 7.89 0.67
C GLY A 137 -9.50 7.26 1.57
N GLU A 138 -10.30 6.35 1.01
CA GLU A 138 -11.33 5.59 1.73
C GLU A 138 -11.08 4.08 1.63
N PRO A 139 -11.45 3.28 2.65
CA PRO A 139 -11.39 1.84 2.57
C PRO A 139 -12.45 1.31 1.59
N LEU A 140 -12.02 0.79 0.45
CA LEU A 140 -12.85 0.21 -0.59
C LEU A 140 -12.42 -1.23 -0.88
N VAL A 141 -13.38 -2.09 -1.27
CA VAL A 141 -13.13 -3.49 -1.60
C VAL A 141 -14.05 -3.97 -2.72
N GLY A 142 -13.55 -4.85 -3.58
CA GLY A 142 -14.34 -5.45 -4.67
C GLY A 142 -14.86 -4.41 -5.67
N MET A 143 -16.17 -4.44 -5.97
CA MET A 143 -16.81 -3.50 -6.93
C MET A 143 -16.65 -2.03 -6.53
N GLU A 144 -16.61 -1.72 -5.24
CA GLU A 144 -16.47 -0.35 -4.78
C GLU A 144 -15.21 0.34 -5.32
N VAL A 145 -14.14 -0.45 -5.55
CA VAL A 145 -12.87 0.03 -6.12
C VAL A 145 -13.07 0.57 -7.54
N LEU A 146 -13.89 -0.12 -8.34
CA LEU A 146 -14.19 0.28 -9.71
C LEU A 146 -15.22 1.41 -9.78
N GLU A 147 -16.15 1.45 -8.82
CA GLU A 147 -17.24 2.43 -8.78
C GLU A 147 -16.82 3.77 -8.18
N ASN A 148 -15.75 3.81 -7.38
CA ASN A 148 -15.32 5.00 -6.66
C ASN A 148 -13.80 5.26 -6.79
N PRO A 149 -13.23 5.28 -7.99
CA PRO A 149 -11.78 5.45 -8.17
C PRO A 149 -11.26 6.80 -7.62
N GLU A 150 -12.11 7.83 -7.60
CA GLU A 150 -11.77 9.16 -7.08
C GLU A 150 -11.56 9.20 -5.56
N LYS A 151 -12.03 8.17 -4.84
CA LYS A 151 -11.86 8.06 -3.38
C LYS A 151 -10.57 7.36 -2.98
N MET A 152 -9.92 6.69 -3.92
CA MET A 152 -8.66 6.01 -3.64
C MET A 152 -7.48 6.99 -3.67
N VAL A 153 -6.41 6.63 -2.95
CA VAL A 153 -5.12 7.27 -3.14
C VAL A 153 -4.51 6.85 -4.48
N LEU A 154 -4.14 7.83 -5.29
CA LEU A 154 -3.53 7.63 -6.61
C LEU A 154 -2.01 7.49 -6.50
N PRO A 155 -1.32 6.85 -7.49
CA PRO A 155 0.14 6.70 -7.49
C PRO A 155 0.90 8.01 -7.28
N GLU A 156 0.55 9.05 -8.02
CA GLU A 156 1.17 10.37 -7.90
C GLU A 156 0.91 11.05 -6.56
N GLU A 157 -0.28 10.86 -5.98
CA GLU A 157 -0.63 11.34 -4.65
C GLU A 157 0.21 10.62 -3.58
N PHE A 158 0.36 9.30 -3.71
CA PHE A 158 1.18 8.51 -2.80
C PHE A 158 2.66 8.92 -2.86
N ILE A 159 3.23 9.05 -4.06
CA ILE A 159 4.62 9.52 -4.24
C ILE A 159 4.79 10.94 -3.70
N ARG A 160 3.80 11.81 -3.87
CA ARG A 160 3.82 13.16 -3.29
C ARG A 160 3.83 13.10 -1.77
N LEU A 161 3.01 12.23 -1.16
CA LEU A 161 2.97 12.03 0.28
C LEU A 161 4.34 11.61 0.83
N THR A 162 5.02 10.67 0.18
CA THR A 162 6.35 10.20 0.63
C THR A 162 7.45 11.27 0.61
N LYS A 163 7.23 12.35 -0.13
CA LYS A 163 8.17 13.49 -0.28
C LYS A 163 7.77 14.71 0.53
N THR A 164 6.61 14.67 1.19
CA THR A 164 6.10 15.80 1.97
C THR A 164 6.84 15.87 3.31
N GLU A 165 7.33 17.06 3.64
CA GLU A 165 7.99 17.31 4.93
C GLU A 165 7.00 17.15 6.09
N GLY A 166 7.49 16.62 7.20
CA GLY A 166 6.67 16.36 8.39
C GLY A 166 5.86 15.07 8.33
N ILE A 167 6.09 14.21 7.35
CA ILE A 167 5.61 12.82 7.33
C ILE A 167 6.67 11.93 7.99
N TYR A 168 6.25 11.15 8.99
CA TYR A 168 7.16 10.29 9.74
C TYR A 168 7.03 8.84 9.33
N GLU A 169 5.80 8.36 9.12
CA GLU A 169 5.53 7.01 8.66
C GLU A 169 4.28 6.99 7.78
N ILE A 170 4.24 6.07 6.84
CA ILE A 170 3.08 5.81 5.96
C ILE A 170 2.80 4.32 6.02
N ILE A 171 1.52 3.96 6.18
CA ILE A 171 1.08 2.57 6.12
C ILE A 171 -0.06 2.45 5.13
N PRO A 172 0.12 1.70 4.03
CA PRO A 172 -0.99 1.26 3.20
C PRO A 172 -1.96 0.42 4.03
N VAL A 173 -3.26 0.66 3.88
CA VAL A 173 -4.25 -0.10 4.64
C VAL A 173 -4.61 -1.37 3.87
N GLY A 174 -4.43 -2.50 4.53
CA GLY A 174 -4.71 -3.83 3.99
C GLY A 174 -6.09 -4.38 4.34
N SER A 175 -6.22 -5.70 4.27
CA SER A 175 -7.48 -6.43 4.50
C SER A 175 -7.97 -6.39 5.95
N HIS A 176 -7.10 -6.09 6.90
CA HIS A 176 -7.45 -6.00 8.33
C HIS A 176 -8.06 -4.64 8.72
N GLY A 177 -8.01 -3.64 7.83
CA GLY A 177 -8.60 -2.34 8.04
C GLY A 177 -7.77 -1.38 8.90
N ILE A 178 -8.26 -0.17 9.02
CA ILE A 178 -7.58 0.98 9.63
C ILE A 178 -7.26 0.76 11.12
N GLU A 179 -8.22 0.20 11.87
CA GLU A 179 -8.05 -0.04 13.31
C GLU A 179 -6.87 -0.98 13.60
N TRP A 180 -6.72 -2.02 12.79
CA TRP A 180 -5.63 -2.97 12.93
C TRP A 180 -4.27 -2.32 12.65
N GLU A 181 -4.18 -1.52 11.59
CA GLU A 181 -2.94 -0.79 11.25
C GLU A 181 -2.55 0.23 12.32
N LEU A 182 -3.51 1.00 12.85
CA LEU A 182 -3.26 1.95 13.94
C LEU A 182 -2.76 1.26 15.21
N ASN A 183 -3.25 0.07 15.51
CA ASN A 183 -2.78 -0.72 16.66
C ASN A 183 -1.29 -1.09 16.54
N GLN A 184 -0.71 -1.19 15.32
CA GLN A 184 0.73 -1.40 15.13
C GLN A 184 1.57 -0.23 15.66
N PHE A 185 1.00 0.98 15.69
CA PHE A 185 1.60 2.16 16.32
C PHE A 185 1.28 2.28 17.81
N GLY A 186 0.47 1.39 18.36
CA GLY A 186 -0.05 1.49 19.72
C GLY A 186 -1.11 2.59 19.87
N VAL A 187 -1.76 2.98 18.77
CA VAL A 187 -2.78 4.02 18.71
C VAL A 187 -4.17 3.39 18.71
N LYS A 188 -5.01 3.80 19.65
CA LYS A 188 -6.43 3.43 19.68
C LYS A 188 -7.24 4.55 19.05
N PRO A 189 -7.84 4.32 17.87
CA PRO A 189 -8.63 5.34 17.21
C PRO A 189 -9.95 5.58 17.95
N GLN A 190 -10.41 6.84 17.94
CA GLN A 190 -11.75 7.18 18.36
C GLN A 190 -12.77 6.81 17.27
N ALA A 191 -14.04 6.68 17.66
CA ALA A 191 -15.13 6.49 16.73
C ALA A 191 -15.19 7.61 15.68
N THR A 192 -15.30 7.22 14.43
CA THR A 192 -15.37 8.11 13.27
C THR A 192 -16.56 7.70 12.40
N VAL A 193 -16.87 8.50 11.38
CA VAL A 193 -17.88 8.14 10.37
C VAL A 193 -17.36 7.06 9.38
N ILE A 194 -16.06 6.80 9.40
CA ILE A 194 -15.42 5.77 8.55
C ILE A 194 -15.46 4.45 9.32
N ASP A 195 -15.84 3.37 8.64
CA ASP A 195 -15.71 2.02 9.20
C ASP A 195 -14.23 1.63 9.28
N LEU A 196 -13.69 1.70 10.48
CA LEU A 196 -12.28 1.42 10.77
C LEU A 196 -11.89 -0.05 10.61
N LYS A 197 -12.87 -0.97 10.57
CA LYS A 197 -12.64 -2.42 10.41
C LYS A 197 -12.81 -2.90 8.98
N LYS A 198 -13.30 -2.02 8.11
CA LYS A 198 -13.50 -2.35 6.71
C LYS A 198 -12.16 -2.61 6.02
N SER A 199 -12.10 -3.71 5.26
CA SER A 199 -10.97 -3.99 4.37
C SER A 199 -10.73 -2.86 3.37
N ALA A 200 -9.49 -2.54 3.09
CA ALA A 200 -9.08 -1.57 2.09
C ALA A 200 -8.18 -2.20 0.99
N GLY A 201 -8.35 -3.50 0.77
CA GLY A 201 -7.65 -4.17 -0.34
C GLY A 201 -8.30 -3.82 -1.68
N PRO A 202 -7.55 -3.28 -2.64
CA PRO A 202 -6.11 -3.27 -2.82
C PRO A 202 -5.44 -1.93 -2.44
N ALA A 203 -5.12 -1.73 -1.17
CA ALA A 203 -4.44 -0.51 -0.67
C ALA A 203 -5.07 0.79 -1.20
N THR A 204 -6.40 0.92 -1.03
CA THR A 204 -7.18 2.06 -1.54
C THR A 204 -6.99 3.32 -0.72
N CYS A 205 -6.54 3.18 0.52
CA CYS A 205 -6.21 4.28 1.41
C CYS A 205 -4.91 3.99 2.19
N VAL A 206 -4.34 5.03 2.75
CA VAL A 206 -3.13 4.97 3.57
C VAL A 206 -3.30 5.76 4.85
N ILE A 207 -2.70 5.27 5.93
CA ILE A 207 -2.53 6.03 7.16
C ILE A 207 -1.15 6.69 7.10
N ALA A 208 -1.06 7.95 7.53
CA ALA A 208 0.23 8.61 7.72
C ALA A 208 0.33 9.17 9.14
N GLU A 209 1.49 8.93 9.77
CA GLU A 209 1.92 9.65 10.97
C GLU A 209 2.57 10.95 10.54
N VAL A 210 2.06 12.08 11.03
CA VAL A 210 2.43 13.40 10.53
C VAL A 210 2.66 14.40 11.67
N SER A 211 3.48 15.42 11.42
CA SER A 211 3.55 16.59 12.31
C SER A 211 2.26 17.40 12.22
N SER A 212 1.88 18.08 13.31
CA SER A 212 0.74 19.00 13.28
C SER A 212 0.92 20.14 12.27
N ALA A 213 2.15 20.56 12.03
CA ALA A 213 2.46 21.60 11.06
C ALA A 213 2.22 21.20 9.60
N ALA A 214 2.24 19.89 9.30
CA ALA A 214 2.01 19.40 7.94
C ALA A 214 0.53 19.36 7.54
N ILE A 215 -0.40 19.42 8.49
CA ILE A 215 -1.84 19.20 8.27
C ILE A 215 -2.43 20.15 7.23
N ASP A 216 -2.12 21.43 7.29
CA ASP A 216 -2.72 22.41 6.36
C ASP A 216 -2.22 22.19 4.93
N GLY A 217 -0.92 21.90 4.75
CA GLY A 217 -0.38 21.54 3.45
C GLY A 217 -0.96 20.23 2.90
N LEU A 218 -1.20 19.24 3.78
CA LEU A 218 -1.86 18.01 3.38
C LEU A 218 -3.32 18.23 2.98
N ARG A 219 -4.04 19.10 3.64
CA ARG A 219 -5.42 19.49 3.25
C ARG A 219 -5.47 20.15 1.87
N GLU A 220 -4.49 20.98 1.54
CA GLU A 220 -4.39 21.59 0.22
C GLU A 220 -4.11 20.54 -0.88
N ILE A 221 -3.30 19.52 -0.56
CA ILE A 221 -2.91 18.47 -1.50
C ILE A 221 -4.05 17.47 -1.73
N PHE A 222 -4.65 16.95 -0.65
CA PHE A 222 -5.56 15.80 -0.69
C PHE A 222 -7.04 16.18 -0.55
N GLY A 223 -7.34 17.40 -0.14
CA GLY A 223 -8.71 17.92 -0.08
C GLY A 223 -9.65 16.99 0.71
N ARG A 224 -10.69 16.51 0.03
CA ARG A 224 -11.72 15.64 0.63
C ARG A 224 -11.24 14.21 0.94
N LYS A 225 -10.13 13.78 0.38
CA LYS A 225 -9.54 12.46 0.66
C LYS A 225 -8.86 12.40 2.03
N LEU A 226 -8.56 13.54 2.65
CA LEU A 226 -7.86 13.59 3.93
C LEU A 226 -8.86 13.61 5.10
N THR A 227 -8.70 12.63 6.00
CA THR A 227 -9.42 12.54 7.26
C THR A 227 -8.43 12.51 8.42
N ILE A 228 -8.62 13.35 9.44
CA ILE A 228 -7.83 13.31 10.68
C ILE A 228 -8.37 12.16 11.54
N LEU A 229 -7.49 11.26 11.94
CA LEU A 229 -7.79 10.17 12.85
C LEU A 229 -7.44 10.60 14.28
N ARG A 230 -8.47 10.81 15.13
CA ARG A 230 -8.26 11.16 16.53
C ARG A 230 -7.93 9.91 17.35
N SER A 231 -7.05 10.06 18.33
CA SER A 231 -6.72 9.02 19.30
C SER A 231 -7.33 9.33 20.68
N GLU A 232 -7.47 8.30 21.51
CA GLU A 232 -7.91 8.48 22.91
C GLU A 232 -6.94 9.37 23.70
N CYS A 233 -5.66 9.42 23.32
CA CYS A 233 -4.66 10.26 23.96
C CYS A 233 -4.83 11.77 23.65
N ASP A 234 -5.50 12.12 22.56
CA ASP A 234 -5.69 13.53 22.18
C ASP A 234 -6.67 14.23 23.11
N GLN A 235 -7.67 13.53 23.68
CA GLN A 235 -8.62 14.08 24.66
C GLN A 235 -7.97 14.48 25.99
N ILE A 236 -6.95 13.74 26.42
CA ILE A 236 -6.25 14.04 27.69
C ILE A 236 -5.49 15.35 27.56
N ARG A 237 -4.99 15.67 26.37
CA ARG A 237 -4.22 16.90 26.09
C ARG A 237 -5.12 18.14 25.94
N GLU A 238 -6.31 18.01 25.35
CA GLU A 238 -7.29 19.12 25.26
C GLU A 238 -7.83 19.47 26.66
N GLY A 239 -8.05 18.48 27.54
CA GLY A 239 -8.51 18.71 28.93
C GLY A 239 -7.47 19.30 29.86
N GLU A 240 -6.15 19.16 29.57
CA GLU A 240 -5.05 19.79 30.35
C GLU A 240 -4.74 21.22 29.86
N ALA A 241 -5.14 21.61 28.65
CA ALA A 241 -4.95 22.95 28.11
C ALA A 241 -6.05 23.97 28.57
N ASP A 242 -7.21 23.46 29.03
CA ASP A 242 -8.33 24.23 29.52
C ASP A 242 -8.41 24.26 31.05
N ALA A 243 -7.46 23.73 31.77
CA ALA A 243 -7.34 23.74 33.24
C ALA A 243 -6.20 24.61 33.71
#